data_c852565ea14b4a10bb4c4e9e320d37eb
#
_entry.id   c852565ea14b4a10bb4c4e9e320d37eb
#
_cell.length_a   1.000
_cell.length_b   1.000
_cell.length_c   1.000
_cell.angle_alpha   90.00
_cell.angle_beta   90.00
_cell.angle_gamma   90.00
#
_symmetry.space_group_name_H-M   'P 1'
#
loop_
_entity.id
_entity.type
_entity.pdbx_description
1 polymer ?
#
loop_
_entity_poly.entity_id
_entity_poly.type
_entity_poly.pdbx_seq_one_letter_code
_entity_poly.pdbx_strand_id
1 'polypeptide(L)'
;MIYTSYFANMRDLSEEDIKRCVSIALAPPPGYKGAQYKKLAPLRYILKDYQIDKDKEKYKRKYIYRVLNNLDPIETAKELDGKILICFETPEKFCHRHIVSQWFRDNGIDCFEIVPHNKEIMIQQPGLFWKRLFFTY
;
A
#
# COMPACT_ATOMS: atom_id res chain seq x y z
N MET A 1 -8.22 -9.16 6.75
CA MET A 1 -8.32 -7.76 6.32
C MET A 1 -6.97 -7.09 6.35
N ILE A 2 -6.65 -6.33 5.32
CA ILE A 2 -5.36 -5.66 5.15
C ILE A 2 -5.62 -4.16 5.03
N TYR A 3 -4.67 -3.36 5.51
CA TYR A 3 -4.77 -1.90 5.44
C TYR A 3 -3.57 -1.35 4.70
N THR A 4 -3.72 -0.14 4.15
CA THR A 4 -2.63 0.61 3.56
C THR A 4 -2.54 1.99 4.20
N SER A 5 -1.36 2.57 4.20
CA SER A 5 -1.13 3.93 4.67
C SER A 5 0.22 4.43 4.14
N TYR A 6 0.74 5.48 4.74
CA TYR A 6 2.00 6.07 4.32
C TYR A 6 2.87 6.43 5.54
N PHE A 7 4.18 6.53 5.33
CA PHE A 7 5.13 6.70 6.44
C PHE A 7 4.81 7.89 7.33
N ALA A 8 4.46 9.03 6.75
CA ALA A 8 4.18 10.24 7.54
C ALA A 8 2.97 10.07 8.47
N ASN A 9 2.03 9.18 8.13
CA ASN A 9 0.87 8.91 8.97
C ASN A 9 1.20 8.10 10.22
N MET A 10 2.36 7.44 10.26
CA MET A 10 2.72 6.59 11.40
C MET A 10 2.75 7.36 12.73
N ARG A 11 3.12 8.64 12.68
CA ARG A 11 3.14 9.48 13.89
C ARG A 11 1.75 9.69 14.49
N ASP A 12 0.69 9.51 13.70
CA ASP A 12 -0.70 9.69 14.13
C ASP A 12 -1.38 8.36 14.49
N LEU A 13 -0.67 7.25 14.33
CA LEU A 13 -1.18 5.93 14.68
C LEU A 13 -0.90 5.60 16.15
N SER A 14 -1.73 4.72 16.72
CA SER A 14 -1.47 4.17 18.05
C SER A 14 -0.21 3.31 18.02
N GLU A 15 0.36 3.03 19.21
CA GLU A 15 1.52 2.16 19.31
C GLU A 15 1.22 0.76 18.76
N GLU A 16 0.02 0.25 19.00
CA GLU A 16 -0.40 -1.05 18.50
C GLU A 16 -0.46 -1.06 16.97
N ASP A 17 -1.01 0.00 16.38
CA ASP A 17 -1.08 0.11 14.92
C ASP A 17 0.31 0.28 14.29
N ILE A 18 1.21 1.00 14.95
CA ILE A 18 2.60 1.11 14.49
C ILE A 18 3.26 -0.27 14.39
N LYS A 19 3.00 -1.14 15.35
CA LYS A 19 3.53 -2.51 15.33
C LYS A 19 2.98 -3.35 14.18
N ARG A 20 1.82 -2.99 13.67
CA ARG A 20 1.19 -3.66 12.53
C ARG A 20 1.72 -3.15 11.18
N CYS A 21 2.45 -2.06 11.18
CA CYS A 21 2.97 -1.47 9.95
C CYS A 21 4.06 -2.33 9.32
N VAL A 22 3.99 -2.47 8.00
CA VAL A 22 4.96 -3.20 7.20
C VAL A 22 5.30 -2.37 5.97
N SER A 23 6.56 -2.04 5.79
CA SER A 23 7.00 -1.29 4.61
C SER A 23 6.95 -2.18 3.37
N ILE A 24 6.32 -1.69 2.31
CA ILE A 24 6.38 -2.29 0.98
C ILE A 24 7.16 -1.41 0.00
N ALA A 25 7.89 -0.42 0.51
CA ALA A 25 8.77 0.40 -0.28
C ALA A 25 10.04 -0.36 -0.65
N LEU A 26 10.67 0.04 -1.74
CA LEU A 26 11.99 -0.52 -2.11
C LEU A 26 13.02 -0.23 -1.03
N ALA A 27 13.02 1.01 -0.51
CA ALA A 27 13.85 1.40 0.62
C ALA A 27 13.02 2.31 1.52
N PRO A 28 12.83 1.95 2.80
CA PRO A 28 12.09 2.80 3.72
C PRO A 28 12.91 4.06 4.06
N PRO A 29 12.26 5.08 4.66
CA PRO A 29 12.98 6.29 5.03
C PRO A 29 14.04 6.01 6.12
N PRO A 30 15.06 6.88 6.22
CA PRO A 30 16.05 6.77 7.30
C PRO A 30 15.39 6.74 8.67
N GLY A 31 15.88 5.86 9.54
CA GLY A 31 15.33 5.72 10.88
C GLY A 31 14.15 4.76 11.02
N TYR A 32 13.60 4.27 9.92
CA TYR A 32 12.55 3.28 9.98
C TYR A 32 13.11 1.95 10.49
N LYS A 33 12.50 1.41 11.56
CA LYS A 33 12.96 0.18 12.22
C LYS A 33 11.93 -0.94 12.19
N GLY A 34 10.82 -0.73 11.49
CA GLY A 34 9.73 -1.70 11.45
C GLY A 34 9.96 -2.82 10.44
N ALA A 35 8.95 -3.67 10.33
CA ALA A 35 8.97 -4.78 9.38
C ALA A 35 8.96 -4.30 7.93
N GLN A 36 9.51 -5.13 7.06
CA GLN A 36 9.53 -4.89 5.62
C GLN A 36 9.05 -6.14 4.89
N TYR A 37 8.28 -5.94 3.84
CA TYR A 37 7.82 -7.04 2.97
C TYR A 37 8.29 -6.75 1.55
N LYS A 38 9.50 -7.18 1.26
CA LYS A 38 10.18 -6.87 0.00
C LYS A 38 9.54 -7.52 -1.22
N LYS A 39 8.77 -8.58 -1.03
CA LYS A 39 8.07 -9.23 -2.14
C LYS A 39 7.10 -8.30 -2.86
N LEU A 40 6.60 -7.26 -2.19
CA LEU A 40 5.71 -6.26 -2.77
C LEU A 40 6.43 -4.97 -3.17
N ALA A 41 7.72 -4.88 -2.93
CA ALA A 41 8.48 -3.69 -3.31
C ALA A 41 8.60 -3.60 -4.84
N PRO A 42 8.54 -2.38 -5.41
CA PRO A 42 8.79 -2.21 -6.83
C PRO A 42 10.26 -2.46 -7.16
N LEU A 43 10.52 -2.88 -8.39
CA LEU A 43 11.90 -3.00 -8.86
C LEU A 43 12.47 -1.61 -9.10
N ARG A 44 13.78 -1.47 -8.89
CA ARG A 44 14.46 -0.18 -9.02
C ARG A 44 14.22 0.48 -10.38
N TYR A 45 14.29 -0.29 -11.47
CA TYR A 45 14.16 0.29 -12.80
C TYR A 45 12.73 0.82 -13.05
N ILE A 46 11.72 0.21 -12.45
CA ILE A 46 10.33 0.67 -12.57
C ILE A 46 10.18 2.05 -11.92
N LEU A 47 10.78 2.23 -10.74
CA LEU A 47 10.78 3.52 -10.05
C LEU A 47 11.53 4.58 -10.85
N LYS A 48 12.72 4.24 -11.36
CA LYS A 48 13.54 5.18 -12.14
C LYS A 48 12.83 5.63 -13.41
N ASP A 49 12.22 4.70 -14.13
CA ASP A 49 11.47 5.03 -15.34
C ASP A 49 10.35 6.01 -15.03
N TYR A 50 9.61 5.77 -13.95
CA TYR A 50 8.52 6.64 -13.56
C TYR A 50 9.00 8.04 -13.16
N GLN A 51 10.14 8.13 -12.51
CA GLN A 51 10.74 9.43 -12.16
C GLN A 51 11.03 10.28 -13.39
N ILE A 52 11.35 9.62 -14.52
CA ILE A 52 11.68 10.29 -15.78
C ILE A 52 10.43 10.65 -16.57
N ASP A 53 9.55 9.68 -16.82
CA ASP A 53 8.44 9.84 -17.76
C ASP A 53 7.08 10.10 -17.12
N LYS A 54 6.93 9.84 -15.81
CA LYS A 54 5.67 9.99 -15.08
C LYS A 54 4.50 9.21 -15.71
N ASP A 55 4.81 8.16 -16.44
CA ASP A 55 3.81 7.32 -17.10
C ASP A 55 3.23 6.29 -16.12
N LYS A 56 2.08 6.62 -15.55
CA LYS A 56 1.41 5.79 -14.53
C LYS A 56 0.97 4.43 -15.09
N GLU A 57 0.45 4.41 -16.30
CA GLU A 57 -0.04 3.18 -16.91
C GLU A 57 1.11 2.22 -17.21
N LYS A 58 2.24 2.74 -17.66
CA LYS A 58 3.44 1.95 -17.89
C LYS A 58 3.97 1.38 -16.57
N TYR A 59 4.03 2.19 -15.52
CA TYR A 59 4.43 1.75 -14.19
C TYR A 59 3.54 0.61 -13.71
N LYS A 60 2.23 0.82 -13.75
CA LYS A 60 1.25 -0.16 -13.29
C LYS A 60 1.40 -1.49 -14.03
N ARG A 61 1.53 -1.43 -15.36
CA ARG A 61 1.67 -2.61 -16.21
C ARG A 61 2.92 -3.41 -15.84
N LYS A 62 4.04 -2.72 -15.69
CA LYS A 62 5.32 -3.34 -15.33
C LYS A 62 5.31 -3.90 -13.91
N TYR A 63 4.72 -3.16 -12.97
CA TYR A 63 4.62 -3.62 -11.58
C TYR A 63 3.78 -4.89 -11.47
N ILE A 64 2.64 -4.92 -12.13
CA ILE A 64 1.78 -6.11 -12.15
C ILE A 64 2.54 -7.30 -12.76
N TYR A 65 3.16 -7.09 -13.91
CA TYR A 65 3.84 -8.16 -14.63
C TYR A 65 5.06 -8.69 -13.87
N ARG A 66 5.87 -7.79 -13.31
CA ARG A 66 7.15 -8.18 -12.71
C ARG A 66 7.08 -8.50 -11.23
N VAL A 67 6.09 -7.99 -10.54
CA VAL A 67 5.96 -8.17 -9.08
C VAL A 67 4.72 -9.00 -8.75
N LEU A 68 3.53 -8.49 -9.02
CA LEU A 68 2.31 -9.14 -8.56
C LEU A 68 2.06 -10.50 -9.21
N ASN A 69 2.38 -10.66 -10.48
CA ASN A 69 2.18 -11.94 -11.17
C ASN A 69 3.06 -13.08 -10.63
N ASN A 70 4.09 -12.76 -9.85
CA ASN A 70 4.92 -13.76 -9.19
C ASN A 70 4.40 -14.16 -7.81
N LEU A 71 3.27 -13.60 -7.39
CA LEU A 71 2.71 -13.82 -6.07
C LEU A 71 1.30 -14.37 -6.18
N ASP A 72 0.93 -15.20 -5.21
CA ASP A 72 -0.44 -15.63 -5.03
C ASP A 72 -1.15 -14.65 -4.08
N PRO A 73 -2.23 -13.99 -4.50
CA PRO A 73 -2.88 -12.99 -3.65
C PRO A 73 -3.45 -13.58 -2.36
N ILE A 74 -3.95 -14.80 -2.39
CA ILE A 74 -4.53 -15.43 -1.20
C ILE A 74 -3.44 -15.76 -0.18
N GLU A 75 -2.34 -16.34 -0.62
CA GLU A 75 -1.22 -16.66 0.27
C GLU A 75 -0.55 -15.39 0.81
N THR A 76 -0.40 -14.39 -0.05
CA THR A 76 0.15 -13.10 0.37
C THR A 76 -0.75 -12.44 1.42
N ALA A 77 -2.07 -12.50 1.23
CA ALA A 77 -3.03 -11.96 2.20
C ALA A 77 -2.95 -12.68 3.55
N LYS A 78 -2.73 -13.99 3.55
CA LYS A 78 -2.55 -14.73 4.80
C LYS A 78 -1.31 -14.27 5.57
N GLU A 79 -0.20 -14.04 4.86
CA GLU A 79 1.03 -13.55 5.47
C GLU A 79 0.88 -12.14 6.04
N LEU A 80 0.01 -11.33 5.43
CA LEU A 80 -0.14 -9.91 5.77
C LEU A 80 -1.46 -9.59 6.48
N ASP A 81 -2.20 -10.59 6.92
CA ASP A 81 -3.49 -10.36 7.57
C ASP A 81 -3.34 -9.47 8.79
N GLY A 82 -4.20 -8.45 8.86
CA GLY A 82 -4.19 -7.47 9.94
C GLY A 82 -3.08 -6.43 9.85
N LYS A 83 -2.22 -6.50 8.84
CA LYS A 83 -1.10 -5.56 8.70
C LYS A 83 -1.52 -4.27 8.01
N ILE A 84 -0.70 -3.24 8.21
CA ILE A 84 -0.83 -1.94 7.55
C ILE A 84 0.37 -1.79 6.63
N LEU A 85 0.13 -1.88 5.31
CA LEU A 85 1.18 -1.76 4.32
C LEU A 85 1.46 -0.28 4.07
N ILE A 86 2.70 0.15 4.22
CA ILE A 86 3.06 1.55 4.13
C ILE A 86 4.10 1.82 3.04
N CYS A 87 3.99 2.99 2.45
CA CYS A 87 4.86 3.49 1.41
C CYS A 87 4.90 5.03 1.51
N PHE A 88 5.56 5.72 0.59
CA PHE A 88 5.87 7.13 0.78
C PHE A 88 4.72 8.11 0.51
N GLU A 89 3.95 7.87 -0.55
CA GLU A 89 3.03 8.87 -1.05
C GLU A 89 1.76 9.00 -0.21
N THR A 90 1.20 10.21 -0.15
CA THR A 90 -0.09 10.47 0.48
C THR A 90 -1.23 9.80 -0.31
N PRO A 91 -2.44 9.64 0.28
CA PRO A 91 -3.50 8.85 -0.35
C PRO A 91 -3.93 9.29 -1.74
N GLU A 92 -3.88 10.58 -2.03
CA GLU A 92 -4.32 11.14 -3.32
C GLU A 92 -3.27 11.03 -4.43
N LYS A 93 -2.05 10.63 -4.09
CA LYS A 93 -0.97 10.53 -5.08
C LYS A 93 -0.79 9.10 -5.57
N PHE A 94 -0.25 8.97 -6.78
CA PHE A 94 0.06 7.69 -7.35
C PHE A 94 1.12 6.96 -6.51
N CYS A 95 0.84 5.71 -6.15
CA CYS A 95 1.75 4.88 -5.39
C CYS A 95 1.44 3.41 -5.66
N HIS A 96 2.46 2.56 -5.67
CA HIS A 96 2.25 1.13 -5.92
C HIS A 96 1.35 0.46 -4.86
N ARG A 97 1.24 1.00 -3.63
CA ARG A 97 0.33 0.41 -2.65
C ARG A 97 -1.13 0.47 -3.09
N HIS A 98 -1.50 1.45 -3.93
CA HIS A 98 -2.86 1.50 -4.49
C HIS A 98 -3.09 0.38 -5.50
N ILE A 99 -2.05 0.02 -6.25
CA ILE A 99 -2.09 -1.12 -7.16
C ILE A 99 -2.23 -2.43 -6.35
N VAL A 100 -1.48 -2.56 -5.28
CA VAL A 100 -1.56 -3.70 -4.36
C VAL A 100 -2.95 -3.80 -3.74
N SER A 101 -3.49 -2.68 -3.27
CA SER A 101 -4.82 -2.62 -2.67
C SER A 101 -5.89 -3.10 -3.66
N GLN A 102 -5.83 -2.63 -4.91
CA GLN A 102 -6.76 -3.07 -5.95
C GLN A 102 -6.60 -4.56 -6.25
N TRP A 103 -5.37 -5.04 -6.31
CA TRP A 103 -5.06 -6.45 -6.55
C TRP A 103 -5.70 -7.35 -5.48
N PHE A 104 -5.61 -6.96 -4.21
CA PHE A 104 -6.28 -7.69 -3.13
C PHE A 104 -7.80 -7.69 -3.32
N ARG A 105 -8.38 -6.51 -3.56
CA ARG A 105 -9.83 -6.41 -3.74
C ARG A 105 -10.34 -7.20 -4.94
N ASP A 106 -9.57 -7.20 -6.03
CA ASP A 106 -9.92 -7.98 -7.22
C ASP A 106 -9.94 -9.49 -6.94
N ASN A 107 -9.27 -9.91 -5.87
CA ASN A 107 -9.22 -11.31 -5.44
C ASN A 107 -10.06 -11.58 -4.20
N GLY A 108 -11.02 -10.70 -3.90
CA GLY A 108 -11.97 -10.90 -2.81
C GLY A 108 -11.43 -10.61 -1.41
N ILE A 109 -10.30 -9.93 -1.31
CA ILE A 109 -9.66 -9.61 -0.04
C ILE A 109 -9.90 -8.14 0.29
N ASP A 110 -10.49 -7.86 1.45
CA ASP A 110 -10.72 -6.49 1.90
C ASP A 110 -9.40 -5.77 2.19
N CYS A 111 -9.24 -4.61 1.57
CA CYS A 111 -8.06 -3.78 1.74
C CYS A 111 -8.47 -2.31 1.71
N PHE A 112 -8.13 -1.59 2.78
CA PHE A 112 -8.59 -0.22 3.00
C PHE A 112 -7.41 0.70 3.31
N GLU A 113 -7.50 1.96 2.87
CA GLU A 113 -6.52 2.97 3.23
C GLU A 113 -6.91 3.67 4.54
N ILE A 114 -5.96 3.80 5.45
CA ILE A 114 -6.15 4.51 6.72
C ILE A 114 -5.71 5.95 6.54
N VAL A 115 -6.61 6.88 6.84
CA VAL A 115 -6.32 8.32 6.82
C VAL A 115 -6.22 8.88 8.24
N PRO A 116 -5.35 9.91 8.45
CA PRO A 116 -4.84 10.23 9.79
C PRO A 116 -5.82 10.91 10.74
N HIS A 117 -6.67 11.81 10.29
CA HIS A 117 -7.25 12.78 11.20
C HIS A 117 -8.55 12.37 11.88
N ASN A 118 -9.30 11.41 11.34
CA ASN A 118 -10.63 11.09 11.83
C ASN A 118 -10.82 9.60 12.09
N LYS A 119 -9.75 8.83 12.11
CA LYS A 119 -9.83 7.36 12.12
C LYS A 119 -10.77 6.84 11.04
N GLU A 120 -10.82 7.53 9.92
CA GLU A 120 -11.58 7.13 8.74
C GLU A 120 -10.77 6.12 7.95
N ILE A 121 -11.45 5.12 7.46
CA ILE A 121 -10.86 4.16 6.54
C ILE A 121 -11.45 4.45 5.16
N MET A 122 -10.57 4.60 4.19
CA MET A 122 -10.97 4.86 2.82
C MET A 122 -10.81 3.63 1.98
N ILE A 123 -11.84 3.30 1.22
CA ILE A 123 -11.79 2.25 0.20
C ILE A 123 -11.55 2.90 -1.14
N GLN A 124 -10.52 2.42 -1.83
CA GLN A 124 -10.26 2.85 -3.18
C GLN A 124 -11.33 2.29 -4.12
N GLN A 125 -12.06 3.19 -4.77
CA GLN A 125 -13.07 2.80 -5.74
C GLN A 125 -12.44 2.56 -7.11
N PRO A 126 -12.90 1.56 -7.86
CA PRO A 126 -12.45 1.38 -9.23
C PRO A 126 -12.70 2.66 -10.03
N GLY A 127 -11.65 3.16 -10.62
CA GLY A 127 -11.74 4.24 -11.58
C GLY A 127 -11.38 5.62 -11.09
N LEU A 128 -11.70 6.07 -9.88
CA LEU A 128 -11.45 7.48 -9.58
C LEU A 128 -11.41 7.92 -8.13
N PHE A 129 -12.19 7.34 -7.24
CA PHE A 129 -12.43 8.04 -5.99
C PHE A 129 -12.26 7.15 -4.78
N TRP A 130 -11.81 7.77 -3.71
CA TRP A 130 -11.80 7.19 -2.39
C TRP A 130 -13.18 7.31 -1.77
N LYS A 131 -13.71 6.21 -1.27
CA LYS A 131 -14.93 6.22 -0.48
C LYS A 131 -14.54 6.14 0.99
N ARG A 132 -15.08 7.05 1.79
CA ARG A 132 -14.84 7.05 3.23
C ARG A 132 -15.73 6.04 3.93
N LEU A 133 -15.11 5.29 4.82
CA LEU A 133 -15.83 4.48 5.79
C LEU A 133 -15.47 4.97 7.17
N PHE A 134 -16.48 5.13 8.00
CA PHE A 134 -16.29 5.52 9.39
C PHE A 134 -16.27 4.27 10.25
N PHE A 135 -15.22 4.15 11.06
CA PHE A 135 -15.14 3.10 12.06
C PHE A 135 -15.19 3.74 13.44
N THR A 136 -16.09 3.26 14.26
CA THR A 136 -16.07 3.53 15.68
C THR A 136 -15.21 2.45 16.33
N TYR A 137 -14.15 2.87 16.93
CA TYR A 137 -13.32 2.00 17.74
C TYR A 137 -13.90 1.90 19.14
#